data_8c08abf57aabdb1a551573c36c19c05e
#
_entry.id   8c08abf57aabdb1a551573c36c19c05e
#
_cell.length_a   1.000
_cell.length_b   1.000
_cell.length_c   1.000
_cell.angle_alpha   90.00
_cell.angle_beta   90.00
_cell.angle_gamma   90.00
#
_symmetry.space_group_name_H-M   'P 1'
#
loop_
_entity.id
_entity.type
_entity.pdbx_description
1 polymer ?
#
loop_
_entity_poly.entity_id
_entity_poly.type
_entity_poly.pdbx_seq_one_letter_code
_entity_poly.pdbx_strand_id
1 'polypeptide(L)'
;MKKTITSTTTDYKSKISVYFKREIRMNINYDNNNILQLKGKIIETPTYSHSVLGEGFFETKIEVKRLSQEVDILPITISERLLGELKVGDEVAIKGQFRSYNKLEDMHSKLMLTVFVRELLPLDQAPVINNINLVGYICKEPIYRTTPFGREIADILLAVNRAYNKSDYLPCIAWGRNARFVKDLQVGEKLEISGRVQSRNYQKKIGEESITKTAYEISISNICLADEPTPLAIDNLIITPTDSSTVATI
;
A
#
# COMPACT_ATOMS: atom_id res chain seq x y z
N MET A 1 -57.22 -14.01 20.04
CA MET A 1 -56.25 -12.97 19.65
C MET A 1 -54.85 -13.53 19.86
N LYS A 2 -54.21 -14.01 18.78
CA LYS A 2 -52.79 -14.42 18.82
C LYS A 2 -51.97 -13.30 18.21
N LYS A 3 -51.15 -12.59 19.00
CA LYS A 3 -50.19 -11.63 18.52
C LYS A 3 -48.93 -12.39 18.08
N THR A 4 -48.59 -12.25 16.83
CA THR A 4 -47.42 -12.81 16.18
C THR A 4 -46.19 -12.03 16.61
N ILE A 5 -45.23 -12.69 17.28
CA ILE A 5 -43.90 -12.14 17.59
C ILE A 5 -42.94 -12.70 16.54
N THR A 6 -42.80 -12.02 15.40
CA THR A 6 -41.88 -12.44 14.32
C THR A 6 -40.93 -11.35 13.83
N SER A 7 -40.83 -10.19 14.50
CA SER A 7 -39.98 -9.08 13.99
C SER A 7 -38.64 -8.88 14.69
N THR A 8 -38.37 -9.52 15.82
CA THR A 8 -37.16 -9.25 16.63
C THR A 8 -35.94 -10.09 16.25
N THR A 9 -36.15 -11.27 15.68
CA THR A 9 -35.03 -12.21 15.40
C THR A 9 -34.22 -11.84 14.15
N THR A 10 -34.84 -11.22 13.16
CA THR A 10 -34.21 -10.82 11.91
C THR A 10 -33.31 -9.59 12.10
N ASP A 11 -33.74 -8.65 12.94
CA ASP A 11 -32.97 -7.42 13.24
C ASP A 11 -31.74 -7.71 14.11
N TYR A 12 -31.82 -8.70 14.99
CA TYR A 12 -30.68 -9.15 15.81
C TYR A 12 -29.59 -9.85 14.97
N LYS A 13 -29.98 -10.71 14.01
CA LYS A 13 -29.05 -11.38 13.10
C LYS A 13 -28.34 -10.41 12.17
N SER A 14 -29.04 -9.36 11.70
CA SER A 14 -28.43 -8.33 10.85
C SER A 14 -27.41 -7.48 11.62
N LYS A 15 -27.71 -7.10 12.88
CA LYS A 15 -26.80 -6.34 13.75
C LYS A 15 -25.57 -7.16 14.14
N ILE A 16 -25.73 -8.44 14.47
CA ILE A 16 -24.61 -9.34 14.75
C ILE A 16 -23.73 -9.53 13.50
N SER A 17 -24.32 -9.73 12.32
CA SER A 17 -23.57 -9.84 11.06
C SER A 17 -22.77 -8.57 10.73
N VAL A 18 -23.32 -7.39 11.00
CA VAL A 18 -22.62 -6.11 10.81
C VAL A 18 -21.52 -5.93 11.86
N TYR A 19 -21.74 -6.34 13.10
CA TYR A 19 -20.73 -6.28 14.17
C TYR A 19 -19.57 -7.24 13.90
N PHE A 20 -19.84 -8.50 13.53
CA PHE A 20 -18.81 -9.46 13.14
C PHE A 20 -18.04 -9.03 11.88
N LYS A 21 -18.71 -8.50 10.86
CA LYS A 21 -18.03 -7.91 9.68
C LYS A 21 -17.15 -6.72 10.05
N ARG A 22 -17.51 -5.98 11.10
CA ARG A 22 -16.71 -4.84 11.58
C ARG A 22 -15.51 -5.29 12.40
N GLU A 23 -15.63 -6.33 13.25
CA GLU A 23 -14.50 -6.90 14.00
C GLU A 23 -13.53 -7.70 13.12
N ILE A 24 -14.03 -8.47 12.14
CA ILE A 24 -13.17 -9.14 11.15
C ILE A 24 -12.40 -8.10 10.33
N ARG A 25 -12.99 -6.95 9.98
CA ARG A 25 -12.29 -5.84 9.35
C ARG A 25 -11.23 -5.18 10.25
N MET A 26 -11.39 -5.19 11.56
CA MET A 26 -10.39 -4.65 12.51
C MET A 26 -9.19 -5.58 12.73
N ASN A 27 -9.31 -6.88 12.42
CA ASN A 27 -8.23 -7.86 12.53
C ASN A 27 -7.47 -8.09 11.21
N ILE A 28 -7.79 -7.38 10.13
CA ILE A 28 -6.94 -7.38 8.95
C ILE A 28 -5.69 -6.58 9.30
N ASN A 29 -4.57 -7.27 9.42
CA ASN A 29 -3.27 -6.65 9.70
C ASN A 29 -2.80 -5.89 8.45
N TYR A 30 -3.30 -4.65 8.29
CA TYR A 30 -2.94 -3.76 7.18
C TYR A 30 -1.45 -3.38 7.18
N ASP A 31 -0.73 -3.67 8.25
CA ASP A 31 0.70 -3.37 8.35
C ASP A 31 1.55 -4.29 7.47
N ASN A 32 1.03 -5.45 7.07
CA ASN A 32 1.75 -6.43 6.25
C ASN A 32 1.45 -6.34 4.74
N ASN A 33 0.48 -5.53 4.31
CA ASN A 33 0.11 -5.44 2.89
C ASN A 33 0.93 -4.42 2.08
N ASN A 34 1.82 -3.68 2.74
CA ASN A 34 2.71 -2.68 2.13
C ASN A 34 3.98 -2.56 2.97
N ILE A 35 4.97 -3.35 2.63
CA ILE A 35 6.26 -3.38 3.35
C ILE A 35 7.36 -3.00 2.36
N LEU A 36 8.01 -1.88 2.64
CA LEU A 36 9.13 -1.36 1.86
C LEU A 36 10.40 -1.34 2.72
N GLN A 37 11.50 -1.79 2.13
CA GLN A 37 12.86 -1.62 2.67
C GLN A 37 13.73 -0.92 1.63
N LEU A 38 14.38 0.15 2.04
CA LEU A 38 15.30 0.95 1.22
C LEU A 38 16.61 1.17 1.95
N LYS A 39 17.71 1.19 1.19
CA LYS A 39 19.00 1.71 1.64
C LYS A 39 19.51 2.73 0.62
N GLY A 40 19.90 3.90 1.10
CA GLY A 40 20.37 4.96 0.21
C GLY A 40 20.90 6.16 0.95
N LYS A 41 21.15 7.24 0.21
CA LYS A 41 21.76 8.48 0.69
C LYS A 41 20.75 9.62 0.66
N ILE A 42 20.65 10.38 1.74
CA ILE A 42 19.85 11.62 1.78
C ILE A 42 20.50 12.68 0.91
N ILE A 43 19.75 13.25 -0.03
CA ILE A 43 20.29 14.22 -1.02
C ILE A 43 19.70 15.63 -0.92
N GLU A 44 18.64 15.81 -0.15
CA GLU A 44 18.03 17.13 0.11
C GLU A 44 17.87 17.36 1.61
N THR A 45 17.94 18.61 2.04
CA THR A 45 17.66 18.97 3.43
C THR A 45 16.20 18.69 3.74
N PRO A 46 15.87 17.97 4.83
CA PRO A 46 14.49 17.74 5.24
C PRO A 46 13.77 19.08 5.50
N THR A 47 12.60 19.25 4.86
CA THR A 47 11.75 20.43 5.01
C THR A 47 10.44 20.06 5.66
N TYR A 48 9.92 20.92 6.56
CA TYR A 48 8.63 20.70 7.17
C TYR A 48 7.51 20.67 6.12
N SER A 49 6.64 19.68 6.20
CA SER A 49 5.52 19.47 5.28
C SER A 49 4.18 19.74 5.94
N HIS A 50 3.85 19.01 6.99
CA HIS A 50 2.57 19.11 7.68
C HIS A 50 2.64 18.48 9.08
N SER A 51 1.56 18.62 9.86
CA SER A 51 1.40 17.90 11.12
C SER A 51 0.11 17.07 11.15
N VAL A 52 0.15 15.95 11.87
CA VAL A 52 -1.01 15.08 12.12
C VAL A 52 -1.04 14.75 13.61
N LEU A 53 -2.12 15.06 14.28
CA LEU A 53 -2.31 14.81 15.72
C LEU A 53 -1.15 15.31 16.59
N GLY A 54 -0.57 16.46 16.23
CA GLY A 54 0.53 17.09 16.96
C GLY A 54 1.92 16.54 16.62
N GLU A 55 2.06 15.55 15.76
CA GLU A 55 3.35 15.07 15.25
C GLU A 55 3.68 15.78 13.93
N GLY A 56 4.87 16.38 13.83
CA GLY A 56 5.39 17.02 12.63
C GLY A 56 5.91 16.00 11.64
N PHE A 57 5.72 16.27 10.33
CA PHE A 57 6.25 15.47 9.23
C PHE A 57 7.09 16.32 8.30
N PHE A 58 8.19 15.75 7.85
CA PHE A 58 9.18 16.37 6.98
C PHE A 58 9.30 15.60 5.68
N GLU A 59 9.55 16.32 4.59
CA GLU A 59 9.80 15.76 3.27
C GLU A 59 11.26 16.00 2.88
N THR A 60 11.87 14.98 2.26
CA THR A 60 13.20 15.03 1.66
C THR A 60 13.29 14.00 0.55
N LYS A 61 14.48 13.81 -0.04
CA LYS A 61 14.73 12.81 -1.07
C LYS A 61 15.89 11.89 -0.71
N ILE A 62 15.74 10.64 -1.11
CA ILE A 62 16.75 9.60 -0.98
C ILE A 62 17.22 9.14 -2.36
N GLU A 63 18.53 9.07 -2.55
CA GLU A 63 19.17 8.44 -3.69
C GLU A 63 19.42 6.97 -3.40
N VAL A 64 18.87 6.09 -4.25
CA VAL A 64 18.97 4.64 -4.13
C VAL A 64 19.67 4.09 -5.36
N LYS A 65 20.84 3.47 -5.19
CA LYS A 65 21.61 2.87 -6.29
C LYS A 65 20.96 1.59 -6.77
N ARG A 66 20.87 1.41 -8.10
CA ARG A 66 20.51 0.15 -8.73
C ARG A 66 21.74 -0.73 -8.94
N LEU A 67 21.54 -2.02 -9.15
CA LEU A 67 22.62 -2.93 -9.57
C LEU A 67 23.26 -2.54 -10.92
N SER A 68 22.51 -1.84 -11.77
CA SER A 68 22.97 -1.32 -13.08
C SER A 68 23.76 -0.03 -13.00
N GLN A 69 24.12 0.46 -11.82
CA GLN A 69 24.74 1.77 -11.53
C GLN A 69 23.79 2.99 -11.75
N GLU A 70 22.63 2.81 -12.35
CA GLU A 70 21.58 3.84 -12.37
C GLU A 70 21.12 4.15 -10.96
N VAL A 71 20.58 5.34 -10.76
CA VAL A 71 20.05 5.76 -9.46
C VAL A 71 18.56 6.07 -9.54
N ASP A 72 17.84 5.73 -8.47
CA ASP A 72 16.48 6.17 -8.23
C ASP A 72 16.50 7.31 -7.20
N ILE A 73 15.87 8.42 -7.51
CA ILE A 73 15.66 9.52 -6.57
C ILE A 73 14.21 9.44 -6.11
N LEU A 74 14.01 9.10 -4.85
CA LEU A 74 12.67 8.84 -4.29
C LEU A 74 12.32 9.87 -3.23
N PRO A 75 11.09 10.43 -3.24
CA PRO A 75 10.60 11.27 -2.17
C PRO A 75 10.33 10.43 -0.92
N ILE A 76 10.72 10.92 0.24
CA ILE A 76 10.44 10.31 1.53
C ILE A 76 9.71 11.30 2.44
N THR A 77 8.80 10.79 3.25
CA THR A 77 8.13 11.50 4.34
C THR A 77 8.53 10.83 5.65
N ILE A 78 9.10 11.61 6.55
CA ILE A 78 9.61 11.14 7.83
C ILE A 78 9.01 11.95 8.97
N SER A 79 8.64 11.31 10.09
CA SER A 79 8.15 12.00 11.27
C SER A 79 9.28 12.70 12.02
N GLU A 80 8.96 13.80 12.70
CA GLU A 80 9.88 14.56 13.54
C GLU A 80 10.61 13.67 14.56
N ARG A 81 9.91 12.71 15.13
CA ARG A 81 10.46 11.74 16.08
C ARG A 81 11.60 10.88 15.49
N LEU A 82 11.51 10.53 14.19
CA LEU A 82 12.51 9.72 13.49
C LEU A 82 13.56 10.57 12.79
N LEU A 83 13.28 11.87 12.59
CA LEU A 83 14.15 12.77 11.84
C LEU A 83 15.52 12.92 12.52
N GLY A 84 15.53 13.13 13.85
CA GLY A 84 16.76 13.32 14.63
C GLY A 84 17.68 14.38 14.04
N GLU A 85 18.96 14.03 13.87
CA GLU A 85 19.99 14.90 13.23
C GLU A 85 20.24 14.55 11.76
N LEU A 86 19.27 13.93 11.07
CA LEU A 86 19.44 13.51 9.68
C LEU A 86 19.83 14.67 8.77
N LYS A 87 20.94 14.51 8.03
CA LYS A 87 21.54 15.53 7.16
C LYS A 87 21.72 15.02 5.73
N VAL A 88 21.88 15.97 4.83
CA VAL A 88 22.32 15.69 3.46
C VAL A 88 23.67 14.98 3.48
N GLY A 89 23.75 13.87 2.78
CA GLY A 89 24.93 13.04 2.72
C GLY A 89 24.88 11.78 3.57
N ASP A 90 23.97 11.71 4.54
CA ASP A 90 23.83 10.54 5.41
C ASP A 90 23.33 9.32 4.64
N GLU A 91 23.98 8.19 4.86
CA GLU A 91 23.45 6.89 4.45
C GLU A 91 22.43 6.40 5.48
N VAL A 92 21.29 5.94 4.98
CA VAL A 92 20.19 5.45 5.82
C VAL A 92 19.62 4.15 5.29
N ALA A 93 19.19 3.30 6.20
CA ALA A 93 18.36 2.15 5.90
C ALA A 93 16.97 2.37 6.49
N ILE A 94 15.95 2.24 5.66
CA ILE A 94 14.57 2.59 5.97
C ILE A 94 13.70 1.35 5.85
N LYS A 95 12.84 1.12 6.85
CA LYS A 95 11.65 0.29 6.73
C LYS A 95 10.43 1.21 6.74
N GLY A 96 9.51 1.00 5.79
CA GLY A 96 8.37 1.88 5.62
C GLY A 96 7.30 1.32 4.70
N GLN A 97 6.54 2.23 4.12
CA GLN A 97 5.45 1.94 3.18
C GLN A 97 5.54 2.90 1.99
N PHE A 98 5.23 2.42 0.79
CA PHE A 98 5.05 3.31 -0.36
C PHE A 98 3.61 3.79 -0.38
N ARG A 99 3.40 5.09 -0.19
CA ARG A 99 2.08 5.69 0.00
C ARG A 99 1.71 6.66 -1.10
N SER A 100 0.42 6.85 -1.29
CA SER A 100 -0.13 7.85 -2.19
C SER A 100 -1.05 8.81 -1.45
N TYR A 101 -1.07 10.06 -1.90
CA TYR A 101 -2.05 11.07 -1.49
C TYR A 101 -2.35 12.01 -2.66
N ASN A 102 -3.51 12.64 -2.61
CA ASN A 102 -3.89 13.63 -3.60
C ASN A 102 -3.52 15.02 -3.08
N LYS A 103 -2.75 15.77 -3.88
CA LYS A 103 -2.45 17.18 -3.65
C LYS A 103 -3.26 18.01 -4.64
N LEU A 104 -3.94 19.02 -4.14
CA LEU A 104 -4.63 19.99 -4.99
C LEU A 104 -3.62 21.04 -5.48
N GLU A 105 -3.35 21.05 -6.77
CA GLU A 105 -2.51 22.04 -7.44
C GLU A 105 -3.34 22.65 -8.61
N ASP A 106 -3.46 23.98 -8.65
CA ASP A 106 -4.16 24.71 -9.72
C ASP A 106 -5.55 24.14 -10.08
N MET A 107 -6.40 23.90 -9.07
CA MET A 107 -7.75 23.31 -9.21
C MET A 107 -7.76 21.86 -9.73
N HIS A 108 -6.61 21.22 -9.91
CA HIS A 108 -6.49 19.82 -10.31
C HIS A 108 -5.93 18.96 -9.18
N SER A 109 -6.53 17.80 -9.00
CA SER A 109 -6.03 16.79 -8.06
C SER A 109 -4.88 16.02 -8.71
N LYS A 110 -3.69 16.07 -8.09
CA LYS A 110 -2.50 15.36 -8.53
C LYS A 110 -2.15 14.25 -7.55
N LEU A 111 -2.01 13.04 -8.06
CA LEU A 111 -1.53 11.91 -7.26
C LEU A 111 -0.04 12.11 -6.94
N MET A 112 0.27 12.19 -5.66
CA MET A 112 1.61 12.24 -5.12
C MET A 112 1.96 10.89 -4.50
N LEU A 113 3.21 10.49 -4.66
CA LEU A 113 3.74 9.23 -4.14
C LEU A 113 4.93 9.55 -3.24
N THR A 114 5.04 8.85 -2.12
CA THR A 114 6.15 9.03 -1.16
C THR A 114 6.45 7.73 -0.43
N VAL A 115 7.69 7.56 -0.02
CA VAL A 115 8.09 6.54 0.94
C VAL A 115 7.82 7.09 2.34
N PHE A 116 6.84 6.53 3.02
CA PHE A 116 6.51 6.87 4.40
C PHE A 116 7.38 6.05 5.35
N VAL A 117 8.31 6.72 6.01
CA VAL A 117 9.27 6.09 6.93
C VAL A 117 8.56 5.66 8.20
N ARG A 118 8.67 4.38 8.55
CA ARG A 118 8.17 3.80 9.80
C ARG A 118 9.28 3.59 10.82
N GLU A 119 10.46 3.24 10.33
CA GLU A 119 11.60 2.86 11.14
C GLU A 119 12.90 3.15 10.39
N LEU A 120 13.93 3.63 11.08
CA LEU A 120 15.30 3.65 10.61
C LEU A 120 16.02 2.42 11.15
N LEU A 121 16.60 1.63 10.25
CA LEU A 121 17.30 0.40 10.56
C LEU A 121 18.81 0.65 10.68
N PRO A 122 19.54 -0.13 11.49
CA PRO A 122 21.00 -0.14 11.44
C PRO A 122 21.48 -0.53 10.05
N LEU A 123 22.50 0.18 9.54
CA LEU A 123 23.01 0.02 8.16
C LEU A 123 23.58 -1.37 7.88
N ASP A 124 24.16 -2.01 8.88
CA ASP A 124 24.73 -3.36 8.84
C ASP A 124 23.67 -4.47 8.83
N GLN A 125 22.45 -4.17 9.29
CA GLN A 125 21.32 -5.10 9.34
C GLN A 125 20.37 -4.96 8.15
N ALA A 126 20.61 -4.02 7.23
CA ALA A 126 19.76 -3.82 6.06
C ALA A 126 20.12 -4.80 4.94
N PRO A 127 19.36 -5.89 4.75
CA PRO A 127 19.75 -6.99 3.83
C PRO A 127 19.56 -6.63 2.36
N VAL A 128 18.76 -5.62 2.05
CA VAL A 128 18.34 -5.30 0.67
C VAL A 128 18.38 -3.80 0.42
N ILE A 129 18.82 -3.41 -0.79
CA ILE A 129 18.95 -1.99 -1.17
C ILE A 129 17.59 -1.37 -1.50
N ASN A 130 16.68 -2.10 -2.16
CA ASN A 130 15.36 -1.62 -2.58
C ASN A 130 14.43 -2.81 -2.80
N ASN A 131 13.55 -3.06 -1.87
CA ASN A 131 12.56 -4.14 -1.95
C ASN A 131 11.21 -3.70 -1.41
N ILE A 132 10.14 -4.00 -2.13
CA ILE A 132 8.77 -3.77 -1.69
C ILE A 132 7.94 -5.04 -1.88
N ASN A 133 7.12 -5.35 -0.87
CA ASN A 133 6.09 -6.38 -0.93
C ASN A 133 4.73 -5.73 -0.73
N LEU A 134 3.81 -6.01 -1.64
CA LEU A 134 2.47 -5.46 -1.65
C LEU A 134 1.41 -6.54 -1.79
N VAL A 135 0.30 -6.34 -1.09
CA VAL A 135 -0.95 -7.05 -1.32
C VAL A 135 -2.05 -6.02 -1.58
N GLY A 136 -2.69 -6.09 -2.74
CA GLY A 136 -3.69 -5.10 -3.14
C GLY A 136 -4.58 -5.60 -4.26
N TYR A 137 -5.46 -4.73 -4.75
CA TYR A 137 -6.47 -5.04 -5.75
C TYR A 137 -6.23 -4.24 -7.03
N ILE A 138 -6.40 -4.86 -8.19
CA ILE A 138 -6.41 -4.16 -9.47
C ILE A 138 -7.59 -3.18 -9.47
N CYS A 139 -7.32 -1.88 -9.63
CA CYS A 139 -8.38 -0.87 -9.61
C CYS A 139 -8.65 -0.22 -10.96
N LYS A 140 -7.86 -0.55 -11.98
CA LYS A 140 -8.08 -0.22 -13.39
C LYS A 140 -7.64 -1.38 -14.25
N GLU A 141 -8.27 -1.53 -15.40
CA GLU A 141 -7.87 -2.50 -16.42
C GLU A 141 -6.38 -2.35 -16.76
N PRO A 142 -5.58 -3.45 -16.69
CA PRO A 142 -4.15 -3.43 -17.02
C PRO A 142 -3.93 -2.99 -18.48
N ILE A 143 -2.95 -2.11 -18.70
CA ILE A 143 -2.61 -1.61 -20.04
C ILE A 143 -1.38 -2.38 -20.54
N TYR A 144 -1.60 -3.40 -21.36
CA TYR A 144 -0.54 -4.17 -22.00
C TYR A 144 -0.08 -3.50 -23.31
N ARG A 145 1.23 -3.43 -23.51
CA ARG A 145 1.84 -2.88 -24.74
C ARG A 145 3.24 -3.44 -24.98
N THR A 146 3.68 -3.35 -26.20
CA THR A 146 5.07 -3.67 -26.59
C THR A 146 5.83 -2.37 -26.82
N THR A 147 7.03 -2.26 -26.23
CA THR A 147 7.90 -1.11 -26.43
C THR A 147 8.50 -1.11 -27.84
N PRO A 148 9.03 0.02 -28.36
CA PRO A 148 9.71 0.06 -29.66
C PRO A 148 10.89 -0.92 -29.78
N PHE A 149 11.47 -1.36 -28.66
CA PHE A 149 12.54 -2.35 -28.59
C PHE A 149 12.03 -3.80 -28.42
N GLY A 150 10.74 -4.06 -28.67
CA GLY A 150 10.14 -5.39 -28.60
C GLY A 150 9.93 -5.93 -27.19
N ARG A 151 10.08 -5.12 -26.13
CA ARG A 151 9.83 -5.55 -24.74
C ARG A 151 8.35 -5.45 -24.40
N GLU A 152 7.76 -6.53 -23.92
CA GLU A 152 6.39 -6.57 -23.42
C GLU A 152 6.33 -5.95 -22.03
N ILE A 153 5.40 -5.03 -21.83
CA ILE A 153 5.14 -4.39 -20.54
C ILE A 153 3.64 -4.27 -20.29
N ALA A 154 3.26 -4.23 -19.01
CA ALA A 154 1.90 -3.93 -18.60
C ALA A 154 1.93 -2.93 -17.44
N ASP A 155 1.17 -1.84 -17.59
CA ASP A 155 0.95 -0.84 -16.56
C ASP A 155 -0.28 -1.23 -15.73
N ILE A 156 -0.14 -1.28 -14.41
CA ILE A 156 -1.16 -1.67 -13.45
C ILE A 156 -1.32 -0.54 -12.44
N LEU A 157 -2.55 -0.25 -12.03
CA LEU A 157 -2.81 0.58 -10.85
C LEU A 157 -3.36 -0.32 -9.75
N LEU A 158 -2.60 -0.46 -8.67
CA LEU A 158 -2.92 -1.30 -7.52
C LEU A 158 -3.51 -0.45 -6.39
N ALA A 159 -4.68 -0.83 -5.87
CA ALA A 159 -5.26 -0.26 -4.67
C ALA A 159 -4.82 -1.10 -3.46
N VAL A 160 -4.04 -0.51 -2.57
CA VAL A 160 -3.53 -1.15 -1.34
C VAL A 160 -4.26 -0.55 -0.14
N ASN A 161 -5.01 -1.38 0.58
CA ASN A 161 -5.82 -0.94 1.70
C ASN A 161 -4.97 -0.51 2.90
N ARG A 162 -5.42 0.54 3.57
CA ARG A 162 -4.86 1.05 4.84
C ARG A 162 -5.92 1.05 5.93
N ALA A 163 -5.48 1.20 7.18
CA ALA A 163 -6.37 1.50 8.29
C ALA A 163 -7.27 2.72 8.00
N TYR A 164 -8.38 2.81 8.70
CA TYR A 164 -9.38 3.89 8.60
C TYR A 164 -10.02 4.01 7.21
N ASN A 165 -10.25 2.88 6.51
CA ASN A 165 -10.90 2.81 5.19
C ASN A 165 -10.21 3.70 4.12
N LYS A 166 -8.91 3.88 4.21
CA LYS A 166 -8.10 4.56 3.20
C LYS A 166 -7.42 3.53 2.31
N SER A 167 -7.05 3.93 1.10
CA SER A 167 -6.26 3.13 0.18
C SER A 167 -5.17 3.97 -0.46
N ASP A 168 -4.04 3.34 -0.71
CA ASP A 168 -2.99 3.87 -1.57
C ASP A 168 -3.18 3.36 -2.99
N TYR A 169 -3.08 4.24 -3.97
CA TYR A 169 -3.15 3.92 -5.39
C TYR A 169 -1.73 3.95 -5.96
N LEU A 170 -1.18 2.77 -6.19
CA LEU A 170 0.23 2.58 -6.51
C LEU A 170 0.41 2.14 -7.96
N PRO A 171 1.04 2.97 -8.81
CA PRO A 171 1.41 2.57 -10.17
C PRO A 171 2.46 1.47 -10.13
N CYS A 172 2.23 0.40 -10.89
CA CYS A 172 3.14 -0.72 -11.03
C CYS A 172 3.40 -1.00 -12.51
N ILE A 173 4.61 -1.45 -12.82
CA ILE A 173 4.99 -1.89 -14.16
C ILE A 173 5.47 -3.34 -14.12
N ALA A 174 4.83 -4.18 -14.91
CA ALA A 174 5.21 -5.57 -15.13
C ALA A 174 5.97 -5.71 -16.45
N TRP A 175 6.91 -6.65 -16.52
CA TRP A 175 7.78 -6.90 -17.67
C TRP A 175 7.68 -8.34 -18.14
N GLY A 176 7.71 -8.58 -19.47
CA GLY A 176 7.81 -9.87 -20.10
C GLY A 176 6.75 -10.86 -19.59
N ARG A 177 7.19 -11.94 -18.94
CA ARG A 177 6.28 -12.99 -18.41
C ARG A 177 5.22 -12.41 -17.46
N ASN A 178 5.62 -11.50 -16.57
CA ASN A 178 4.69 -10.86 -15.64
C ASN A 178 3.69 -9.95 -16.37
N ALA A 179 4.10 -9.27 -17.44
CA ALA A 179 3.20 -8.48 -18.27
C ALA A 179 2.16 -9.35 -18.97
N ARG A 180 2.58 -10.52 -19.51
CA ARG A 180 1.65 -11.50 -20.10
C ARG A 180 0.69 -12.09 -19.08
N PHE A 181 1.14 -12.31 -17.84
CA PHE A 181 0.29 -12.80 -16.77
C PHE A 181 -0.83 -11.81 -16.43
N VAL A 182 -0.52 -10.52 -16.31
CA VAL A 182 -1.50 -9.52 -15.85
C VAL A 182 -2.41 -8.98 -16.95
N LYS A 183 -2.09 -9.17 -18.23
CA LYS A 183 -2.87 -8.60 -19.34
C LYS A 183 -4.33 -9.08 -19.37
N ASP A 184 -4.59 -10.28 -18.87
CA ASP A 184 -5.90 -10.93 -18.92
C ASP A 184 -6.64 -10.84 -17.55
N LEU A 185 -6.01 -10.19 -16.55
CA LEU A 185 -6.59 -10.01 -15.23
C LEU A 185 -7.66 -8.90 -15.22
N GLN A 186 -8.63 -9.05 -14.32
CA GLN A 186 -9.78 -8.16 -14.21
C GLN A 186 -9.64 -7.18 -13.04
N VAL A 187 -10.36 -6.06 -13.13
CA VAL A 187 -10.52 -5.13 -12.00
C VAL A 187 -11.18 -5.85 -10.83
N GLY A 188 -10.61 -5.68 -9.64
CA GLY A 188 -11.06 -6.32 -8.41
C GLY A 188 -10.27 -7.57 -8.02
N GLU A 189 -9.47 -8.14 -8.92
CA GLU A 189 -8.60 -9.26 -8.57
C GLU A 189 -7.50 -8.82 -7.61
N LYS A 190 -7.23 -9.68 -6.64
CA LYS A 190 -6.28 -9.45 -5.56
C LYS A 190 -4.92 -10.03 -5.94
N LEU A 191 -3.89 -9.22 -5.83
CA LEU A 191 -2.52 -9.58 -6.20
C LEU A 191 -1.59 -9.49 -5.00
N GLU A 192 -0.64 -10.41 -4.96
CA GLU A 192 0.59 -10.30 -4.17
C GLU A 192 1.75 -10.00 -5.13
N ILE A 193 2.48 -8.92 -4.82
CA ILE A 193 3.54 -8.38 -5.67
C ILE A 193 4.80 -8.19 -4.84
N SER A 194 5.94 -8.61 -5.38
CA SER A 194 7.24 -8.16 -4.91
C SER A 194 8.01 -7.44 -6.01
N GLY A 195 8.81 -6.45 -5.63
CA GLY A 195 9.54 -5.62 -6.60
C GLY A 195 10.39 -4.56 -5.95
N ARG A 196 10.63 -3.48 -6.69
CA ARG A 196 11.37 -2.31 -6.20
C ARG A 196 10.64 -1.03 -6.59
N VAL A 197 10.79 0.02 -5.79
CA VAL A 197 10.32 1.36 -6.15
C VAL A 197 11.38 1.99 -7.06
N GLN A 198 10.93 2.62 -8.15
CA GLN A 198 11.83 3.31 -9.09
C GLN A 198 11.31 4.68 -9.48
N SER A 199 12.23 5.54 -9.89
CA SER A 199 11.95 6.81 -10.53
C SER A 199 12.25 6.73 -12.03
N ARG A 200 11.44 7.40 -12.84
CA ARG A 200 11.63 7.48 -14.29
C ARG A 200 11.30 8.87 -14.78
N ASN A 201 12.28 9.50 -15.44
CA ASN A 201 12.05 10.77 -16.12
C ASN A 201 11.36 10.55 -17.46
N TYR A 202 10.40 11.41 -17.78
CA TYR A 202 9.71 11.42 -19.07
C TYR A 202 9.43 12.85 -19.53
N GLN A 203 9.36 13.04 -20.84
CA GLN A 203 9.03 14.33 -21.44
C GLN A 203 7.53 14.46 -21.58
N LYS A 204 6.97 15.53 -21.04
CA LYS A 204 5.56 15.91 -21.24
C LYS A 204 5.51 17.16 -22.11
N LYS A 205 4.87 17.09 -23.28
CA LYS A 205 4.60 18.25 -24.11
C LYS A 205 3.44 19.05 -23.51
N ILE A 206 3.65 20.36 -23.34
CA ILE A 206 2.63 21.33 -22.93
C ILE A 206 2.68 22.47 -23.97
N GLY A 207 1.77 22.45 -24.95
CA GLY A 207 1.88 23.31 -26.12
C GLY A 207 3.11 22.96 -26.95
N GLU A 208 3.96 23.95 -27.23
CA GLU A 208 5.23 23.78 -27.96
C GLU A 208 6.43 23.43 -27.03
N GLU A 209 6.26 23.56 -25.73
CA GLU A 209 7.33 23.25 -24.76
C GLU A 209 7.33 21.80 -24.33
N SER A 210 8.53 21.26 -24.06
CA SER A 210 8.72 19.93 -23.51
C SER A 210 9.30 20.03 -22.10
N ILE A 211 8.54 19.59 -21.11
CA ILE A 211 8.94 19.62 -19.69
C ILE A 211 9.28 18.21 -19.23
N THR A 212 10.46 18.06 -18.60
CA THR A 212 10.84 16.80 -17.97
C THR A 212 10.09 16.63 -16.66
N LYS A 213 9.38 15.52 -16.51
CA LYS A 213 8.69 15.11 -15.27
C LYS A 213 9.21 13.78 -14.79
N THR A 214 9.17 13.57 -13.48
CA THR A 214 9.53 12.29 -12.84
C THR A 214 8.26 11.54 -12.46
N ALA A 215 8.15 10.29 -12.90
CA ALA A 215 7.17 9.32 -12.44
C ALA A 215 7.82 8.39 -11.42
N TYR A 216 7.05 8.03 -10.40
CA TYR A 216 7.42 7.02 -9.41
C TYR A 216 6.50 5.82 -9.61
N GLU A 217 7.07 4.62 -9.65
CA GLU A 217 6.34 3.40 -9.93
C GLU A 217 7.03 2.19 -9.28
N ILE A 218 6.32 1.09 -9.17
CA ILE A 218 6.88 -0.17 -8.67
C ILE A 218 7.20 -1.06 -9.87
N SER A 219 8.49 -1.37 -10.06
CA SER A 219 8.93 -2.36 -11.04
C SER A 219 8.79 -3.76 -10.43
N ILE A 220 7.86 -4.54 -10.96
CA ILE A 220 7.47 -5.85 -10.46
C ILE A 220 8.55 -6.88 -10.80
N SER A 221 9.05 -7.59 -9.79
CA SER A 221 9.92 -8.76 -9.95
C SER A 221 9.12 -10.07 -9.94
N ASN A 222 8.19 -10.22 -8.99
CA ASN A 222 7.31 -11.37 -8.89
C ASN A 222 5.87 -10.91 -8.68
N ILE A 223 4.92 -11.69 -9.18
CA ILE A 223 3.48 -11.44 -9.06
C ILE A 223 2.73 -12.77 -9.06
N CYS A 224 1.72 -12.87 -8.21
CA CYS A 224 0.74 -13.95 -8.21
C CYS A 224 -0.63 -13.43 -7.77
N LEU A 225 -1.68 -14.21 -8.02
CA LEU A 225 -2.97 -13.99 -7.38
C LEU A 225 -2.80 -14.27 -5.88
N ALA A 226 -3.32 -13.38 -5.05
CA ALA A 226 -3.38 -13.62 -3.62
C ALA A 226 -4.60 -14.47 -3.31
N ASP A 227 -4.42 -15.51 -2.51
CA ASP A 227 -5.52 -16.33 -2.04
C ASP A 227 -6.53 -15.45 -1.27
N GLU A 228 -7.81 -15.58 -1.62
CA GLU A 228 -8.86 -15.06 -0.75
C GLU A 228 -8.77 -15.81 0.58
N PRO A 229 -8.81 -15.13 1.74
CA PRO A 229 -8.90 -15.82 3.01
C PRO A 229 -10.14 -16.72 2.91
N THR A 230 -9.93 -18.03 2.96
CA THR A 230 -11.02 -19.00 3.01
C THR A 230 -11.99 -18.52 4.09
N PRO A 231 -13.28 -18.28 3.80
CA PRO A 231 -14.23 -17.97 4.84
C PRO A 231 -14.13 -19.08 5.87
N LEU A 232 -13.72 -18.76 7.10
CA LEU A 232 -13.73 -19.73 8.19
C LEU A 232 -15.14 -20.35 8.19
N ALA A 233 -15.20 -21.64 7.92
CA ALA A 233 -16.47 -22.38 7.95
C ALA A 233 -17.06 -22.18 9.34
N ILE A 234 -18.11 -21.38 9.42
CA ILE A 234 -18.83 -21.04 10.67
C ILE A 234 -19.63 -22.27 11.16
N ASP A 235 -19.56 -23.39 10.45
CA ASP A 235 -20.37 -24.56 10.69
C ASP A 235 -20.03 -25.39 11.95
N ASN A 236 -18.97 -25.01 12.70
CA ASN A 236 -18.55 -25.78 13.88
C ASN A 236 -18.60 -25.04 15.22
N LEU A 237 -19.28 -23.88 15.31
CA LEU A 237 -19.60 -23.28 16.60
C LEU A 237 -20.98 -23.82 17.09
N ILE A 238 -20.97 -25.02 17.59
CA ILE A 238 -22.07 -25.53 18.43
C ILE A 238 -21.98 -24.72 19.73
N ILE A 239 -22.81 -23.68 19.84
CA ILE A 239 -23.07 -23.02 21.12
C ILE A 239 -23.99 -23.94 21.87
N THR A 240 -23.47 -24.75 22.79
CA THR A 240 -24.28 -25.42 23.80
C THR A 240 -24.83 -24.36 24.75
N PRO A 241 -26.13 -24.25 24.96
CA PRO A 241 -26.68 -23.38 26.00
C PRO A 241 -26.24 -23.91 27.36
N THR A 242 -25.52 -23.11 28.12
CA THR A 242 -25.29 -23.40 29.53
C THR A 242 -26.59 -23.20 30.26
N ASP A 243 -27.14 -24.29 30.80
CA ASP A 243 -28.25 -24.29 31.73
C ASP A 243 -27.91 -23.44 32.96
N SER A 244 -28.61 -22.34 33.09
CA SER A 244 -28.64 -21.57 34.32
C SER A 244 -29.82 -22.01 35.17
N SER A 245 -29.64 -23.07 35.96
CA SER A 245 -30.54 -23.39 37.03
C SER A 245 -29.74 -23.86 38.26
N THR A 246 -29.36 -22.91 39.13
CA THR A 246 -29.21 -23.23 40.55
C THR A 246 -29.66 -21.99 41.34
N VAL A 247 -30.93 -22.01 41.69
CA VAL A 247 -31.47 -21.23 42.79
C VAL A 247 -30.97 -21.88 44.07
N ALA A 248 -30.19 -21.17 44.86
CA ALA A 248 -29.95 -21.55 46.25
C ALA A 248 -30.63 -20.53 47.16
N THR A 249 -31.70 -21.04 47.79
CA THR A 249 -32.34 -20.45 48.96
C THR A 249 -31.49 -20.77 50.19
N ILE A 250 -31.09 -19.79 50.94
CA ILE A 250 -31.16 -19.61 52.43
C ILE A 250 -30.65 -18.23 52.77
#